data_a4d488e58a9f9ac4af1b6b3013cd93a6
#
_entry.id   a4d488e58a9f9ac4af1b6b3013cd93a6
#
_cell.length_a   1.000
_cell.length_b   1.000
_cell.length_c   1.000
_cell.angle_alpha   90.00
_cell.angle_beta   90.00
_cell.angle_gamma   90.00
#
_symmetry.space_group_name_H-M   'P 1'
#
loop_
_entity.id
_entity.type
_entity.pdbx_description
1 polymer ?
#
loop_
_entity_poly.entity_id
_entity_poly.type
_entity_poly.pdbx_seq_one_letter_code
_entity_poly.pdbx_strand_id
1 'polypeptide(L)'
;MNIIDQWPDTLNSTSNEDCYFLRDLCTQKNPKKILEIGTLVGKSAYALAYGSTCEVHTVDQNKDRFVYHEGYEQIIRYPETTSIDFWRRGIDGFDFVFVDGWLKQEDVENIFERTLDTFWFVCHDYRPHDKGEEVVKRMLREGMKRDYDFDISEGGECCALVKYVLNAEKQ
;
A
#
# COMPACT_ATOMS: atom_id res chain seq x y z
N MET A 1 -18.50 -15.58 -2.01
CA MET A 1 -18.76 -14.31 -1.25
C MET A 1 -17.44 -13.57 -1.21
N ASN A 2 -17.43 -12.28 -1.51
CA ASN A 2 -16.19 -11.47 -1.52
C ASN A 2 -15.71 -11.29 -0.08
N ILE A 3 -14.43 -11.50 0.19
CA ILE A 3 -13.89 -11.38 1.54
C ILE A 3 -14.04 -9.97 2.11
N ILE A 4 -13.98 -8.95 1.27
CA ILE A 4 -14.14 -7.54 1.67
C ILE A 4 -15.51 -7.31 2.31
N ASP A 5 -16.58 -7.94 1.78
CA ASP A 5 -17.95 -7.79 2.26
C ASP A 5 -18.23 -8.54 3.58
N GLN A 6 -17.31 -9.41 3.98
CA GLN A 6 -17.45 -10.20 5.22
C GLN A 6 -16.89 -9.49 6.45
N TRP A 7 -16.18 -8.36 6.24
CA TRP A 7 -15.62 -7.63 7.35
C TRP A 7 -16.70 -6.85 8.08
N PRO A 8 -16.75 -6.95 9.41
CA PRO A 8 -17.62 -6.08 10.18
C PRO A 8 -17.17 -4.63 9.97
N ASP A 9 -18.12 -3.71 9.92
CA ASP A 9 -17.85 -2.27 9.99
C ASP A 9 -17.23 -1.93 11.36
N THR A 10 -15.94 -2.22 11.50
CA THR A 10 -15.19 -1.86 12.69
C THR A 10 -14.69 -0.45 12.53
N LEU A 11 -14.89 0.35 13.56
CA LEU A 11 -14.29 1.68 13.68
C LEU A 11 -12.79 1.60 13.40
N ASN A 12 -12.31 2.43 12.50
CA ASN A 12 -10.91 2.60 12.09
C ASN A 12 -10.34 1.57 11.10
N SER A 13 -11.14 0.79 10.40
CA SER A 13 -10.64 0.00 9.26
C SER A 13 -10.86 0.75 7.94
N THR A 14 -10.00 0.49 6.95
CA THR A 14 -10.18 0.95 5.56
C THR A 14 -11.61 0.70 5.07
N SER A 15 -12.23 1.66 4.40
CA SER A 15 -13.60 1.53 3.89
C SER A 15 -13.72 0.39 2.85
N ASN A 16 -14.95 -0.04 2.56
CA ASN A 16 -15.15 -1.04 1.49
C ASN A 16 -14.77 -0.44 0.13
N GLU A 17 -15.10 0.82 -0.10
CA GLU A 17 -14.80 1.57 -1.32
C GLU A 17 -13.28 1.60 -1.57
N ASP A 18 -12.49 1.91 -0.56
CA ASP A 18 -11.03 1.92 -0.67
C ASP A 18 -10.47 0.50 -0.86
N CYS A 19 -11.05 -0.51 -0.19
CA CYS A 19 -10.67 -1.90 -0.41
C CYS A 19 -10.97 -2.37 -1.84
N TYR A 20 -12.09 -1.97 -2.43
CA TYR A 20 -12.38 -2.25 -3.83
C TYR A 20 -11.43 -1.53 -4.77
N PHE A 21 -11.11 -0.26 -4.49
CA PHE A 21 -10.11 0.49 -5.22
C PHE A 21 -8.74 -0.22 -5.20
N LEU A 22 -8.25 -0.62 -4.04
CA LEU A 22 -6.98 -1.35 -3.90
C LEU A 22 -6.98 -2.68 -4.65
N ARG A 23 -8.07 -3.46 -4.55
CA ARG A 23 -8.24 -4.71 -5.29
C ARG A 23 -8.18 -4.50 -6.79
N ASP A 24 -8.94 -3.52 -7.30
CA ASP A 24 -9.05 -3.28 -8.74
C ASP A 24 -7.73 -2.73 -9.30
N LEU A 25 -7.06 -1.86 -8.54
CA LEU A 25 -5.72 -1.38 -8.87
C LEU A 25 -4.72 -2.55 -8.92
N CYS A 26 -4.68 -3.42 -7.91
CA CYS A 26 -3.80 -4.59 -7.90
C CYS A 26 -4.12 -5.57 -9.04
N THR A 27 -5.40 -5.78 -9.34
CA THR A 27 -5.83 -6.63 -10.47
C THR A 27 -5.34 -6.07 -11.80
N GLN A 28 -5.45 -4.75 -12.01
CA GLN A 28 -5.05 -4.11 -13.24
C GLN A 28 -3.52 -4.01 -13.39
N LYS A 29 -2.83 -3.59 -12.34
CA LYS A 29 -1.37 -3.37 -12.37
C LYS A 29 -0.58 -4.66 -12.20
N ASN A 30 -1.21 -5.71 -11.66
CA ASN A 30 -0.65 -7.06 -11.46
C ASN A 30 0.73 -7.05 -10.77
N PRO A 31 0.85 -6.40 -9.60
CA PRO A 31 2.10 -6.35 -8.86
C PRO A 31 2.57 -7.76 -8.46
N LYS A 32 3.87 -7.91 -8.21
CA LYS A 32 4.47 -9.17 -7.78
C LYS A 32 4.77 -9.18 -6.29
N LYS A 33 5.11 -8.02 -5.75
CA LYS A 33 5.50 -7.88 -4.35
C LYS A 33 5.02 -6.55 -3.79
N ILE A 34 4.11 -6.64 -2.83
CA ILE A 34 3.45 -5.50 -2.20
C ILE A 34 4.01 -5.28 -0.81
N LEU A 35 4.25 -4.02 -0.45
CA LEU A 35 4.43 -3.58 0.94
C LEU A 35 3.21 -2.78 1.37
N GLU A 36 2.66 -3.15 2.53
CA GLU A 36 1.67 -2.37 3.27
C GLU A 36 2.28 -1.86 4.57
N ILE A 37 2.17 -0.56 4.83
CA ILE A 37 2.53 0.07 6.11
C ILE A 37 1.26 0.54 6.80
N GLY A 38 0.90 -0.15 7.89
CA GLY A 38 -0.38 -0.01 8.61
C GLY A 38 -1.32 -1.19 8.34
N THR A 39 -1.24 -2.25 9.15
CA THR A 39 -2.01 -3.49 8.99
C THR A 39 -3.37 -3.44 9.68
N LEU A 40 -3.38 -2.92 10.91
CA LEU A 40 -4.52 -2.96 11.83
C LEU A 40 -5.16 -4.36 11.91
N VAL A 41 -6.35 -4.52 11.34
CA VAL A 41 -7.09 -5.82 11.32
C VAL A 41 -6.83 -6.64 10.05
N GLY A 42 -6.11 -6.07 9.04
CA GLY A 42 -5.71 -6.74 7.81
C GLY A 42 -6.69 -6.64 6.64
N LYS A 43 -7.77 -5.87 6.75
CA LYS A 43 -8.78 -5.76 5.69
C LYS A 43 -8.18 -5.28 4.35
N SER A 44 -7.34 -4.25 4.38
CA SER A 44 -6.60 -3.76 3.21
C SER A 44 -5.59 -4.78 2.69
N ALA A 45 -4.88 -5.51 3.57
CA ALA A 45 -3.97 -6.58 3.16
C ALA A 45 -4.70 -7.66 2.34
N TYR A 46 -5.93 -8.04 2.74
CA TYR A 46 -6.75 -8.96 1.97
C TYR A 46 -7.22 -8.38 0.64
N ALA A 47 -7.56 -7.10 0.60
CA ALA A 47 -7.92 -6.42 -0.65
C ALA A 47 -6.74 -6.42 -1.65
N LEU A 48 -5.53 -6.12 -1.17
CA LEU A 48 -4.29 -6.15 -1.95
C LEU A 48 -3.96 -7.56 -2.46
N ALA A 49 -4.18 -8.59 -1.65
CA ALA A 49 -3.94 -10.00 -2.00
C ALA A 49 -5.04 -10.61 -2.88
N TYR A 50 -6.22 -9.99 -2.95
CA TYR A 50 -7.40 -10.56 -3.62
C TYR A 50 -7.19 -10.68 -5.13
N GLY A 51 -7.45 -11.89 -5.65
CA GLY A 51 -7.38 -12.13 -7.10
C GLY A 51 -5.98 -12.07 -7.69
N SER A 52 -4.94 -12.02 -6.86
CA SER A 52 -3.55 -12.00 -7.28
C SER A 52 -2.75 -13.11 -6.58
N THR A 53 -1.61 -13.45 -7.16
CA THR A 53 -0.62 -14.37 -6.56
C THR A 53 0.58 -13.58 -5.99
N CYS A 54 0.41 -12.28 -5.78
CA CYS A 54 1.47 -11.43 -5.26
C CYS A 54 1.77 -11.73 -3.80
N GLU A 55 3.02 -11.54 -3.41
CA GLU A 55 3.45 -11.57 -2.03
C GLU A 55 3.11 -10.22 -1.38
N VAL A 56 2.35 -10.24 -0.29
CA VAL A 56 1.96 -9.04 0.46
C VAL A 56 2.66 -9.02 1.80
N HIS A 57 3.60 -8.11 1.99
CA HIS A 57 4.24 -7.85 3.28
C HIS A 57 3.46 -6.75 3.99
N THR A 58 2.90 -7.03 5.15
CA THR A 58 2.13 -6.05 5.93
C THR A 58 2.76 -5.83 7.30
N VAL A 59 2.99 -4.55 7.63
CA VAL A 59 3.78 -4.09 8.79
C VAL A 59 2.92 -3.22 9.68
N ASP A 60 2.90 -3.51 10.99
CA ASP A 60 2.25 -2.67 11.98
C ASP A 60 3.05 -2.60 13.28
N GLN A 61 3.21 -1.38 13.81
CA GLN A 61 3.89 -1.15 15.10
C GLN A 61 3.03 -1.55 16.31
N ASN A 62 1.73 -1.69 16.12
CA ASN A 62 0.79 -2.04 17.17
C ASN A 62 0.75 -3.56 17.39
N LYS A 63 0.08 -3.95 18.49
CA LYS A 63 -0.22 -5.36 18.76
C LYS A 63 -1.00 -5.97 17.61
N ASP A 64 -0.71 -7.24 17.36
CA ASP A 64 -1.38 -8.02 16.34
C ASP A 64 -2.90 -8.08 16.60
N ARG A 65 -3.66 -7.50 15.68
CA ARG A 65 -5.13 -7.53 15.64
C ARG A 65 -5.64 -8.20 14.37
N PHE A 66 -4.74 -8.78 13.61
CA PHE A 66 -5.04 -9.35 12.31
C PHE A 66 -6.10 -10.45 12.41
N VAL A 67 -7.16 -10.32 11.64
CA VAL A 67 -8.19 -11.36 11.52
C VAL A 67 -7.76 -12.33 10.43
N TYR A 68 -7.50 -13.57 10.80
CA TYR A 68 -7.00 -14.57 9.88
C TYR A 68 -8.11 -15.19 9.04
N HIS A 69 -7.90 -15.32 7.73
CA HIS A 69 -8.75 -16.05 6.80
C HIS A 69 -7.89 -17.03 6.01
N GLU A 70 -8.38 -18.26 5.85
CA GLU A 70 -7.73 -19.30 5.05
C GLU A 70 -7.64 -18.92 3.56
N GLY A 71 -6.62 -19.41 2.86
CA GLY A 71 -6.43 -19.21 1.43
C GLY A 71 -5.69 -17.93 1.05
N TYR A 72 -5.03 -17.27 2.02
CA TYR A 72 -4.24 -16.05 1.81
C TYR A 72 -2.83 -16.17 2.40
N GLU A 73 -2.19 -17.32 2.18
CA GLU A 73 -0.86 -17.65 2.68
C GLU A 73 0.24 -16.73 2.11
N GLN A 74 -0.06 -16.01 1.03
CA GLN A 74 0.82 -14.99 0.45
C GLN A 74 0.93 -13.72 1.30
N ILE A 75 0.10 -13.54 2.34
CA ILE A 75 0.19 -12.41 3.26
C ILE A 75 1.20 -12.73 4.37
N ILE A 76 2.32 -12.01 4.36
CA ILE A 76 3.40 -12.13 5.33
C ILE A 76 3.32 -10.96 6.32
N ARG A 77 3.07 -11.26 7.59
CA ARG A 77 2.78 -10.26 8.61
C ARG A 77 3.99 -9.95 9.48
N TYR A 78 4.14 -8.68 9.84
CA TYR A 78 5.15 -8.17 10.75
C TYR A 78 4.48 -7.33 11.86
N PRO A 79 3.81 -7.98 12.84
CA PRO A 79 3.20 -7.29 13.97
C PRO A 79 4.27 -6.73 14.90
N GLU A 80 3.92 -5.72 15.69
CA GLU A 80 4.80 -5.06 16.67
C GLU A 80 6.14 -4.61 16.05
N THR A 81 6.11 -4.29 14.74
CA THR A 81 7.29 -3.91 13.96
C THR A 81 7.07 -2.52 13.39
N THR A 82 7.97 -1.58 13.68
CA THR A 82 7.94 -0.28 13.00
C THR A 82 8.37 -0.41 11.54
N SER A 83 7.95 0.50 10.68
CA SER A 83 8.43 0.56 9.29
C SER A 83 9.96 0.59 9.20
N ILE A 84 10.60 1.36 10.09
CA ILE A 84 12.08 1.45 10.17
C ILE A 84 12.72 0.11 10.53
N ASP A 85 12.16 -0.62 11.50
CA ASP A 85 12.69 -1.95 11.86
C ASP A 85 12.42 -2.98 10.77
N PHE A 86 11.35 -2.83 10.02
CA PHE A 86 11.09 -3.63 8.84
C PHE A 86 12.14 -3.39 7.75
N TRP A 87 12.46 -2.13 7.43
CA TRP A 87 13.49 -1.80 6.44
C TRP A 87 14.86 -2.37 6.78
N ARG A 88 15.21 -2.44 8.06
CA ARG A 88 16.48 -3.04 8.54
C ARG A 88 16.60 -4.53 8.26
N ARG A 89 15.51 -5.23 7.91
CA ARG A 89 15.54 -6.64 7.51
C ARG A 89 16.11 -6.86 6.11
N GLY A 90 16.32 -5.79 5.34
CA GLY A 90 16.90 -5.87 4.00
C GLY A 90 15.98 -6.51 2.95
N ILE A 91 14.67 -6.46 3.17
CA ILE A 91 13.67 -6.95 2.20
C ILE A 91 13.45 -5.85 1.18
N ASP A 92 13.57 -6.19 -0.11
CA ASP A 92 13.49 -5.27 -1.23
C ASP A 92 12.68 -5.82 -2.41
N GLY A 93 12.68 -5.10 -3.53
CA GLY A 93 12.05 -5.52 -4.78
C GLY A 93 10.54 -5.33 -4.80
N PHE A 94 10.01 -4.41 -4.00
CA PHE A 94 8.60 -4.06 -4.03
C PHE A 94 8.27 -3.29 -5.32
N ASP A 95 7.18 -3.66 -5.98
CA ASP A 95 6.62 -2.97 -7.13
C ASP A 95 5.29 -2.27 -6.82
N PHE A 96 4.83 -2.42 -5.57
CA PHE A 96 3.66 -1.73 -5.06
C PHE A 96 3.84 -1.42 -3.57
N VAL A 97 3.50 -0.20 -3.15
CA VAL A 97 3.54 0.22 -1.73
C VAL A 97 2.21 0.87 -1.38
N PHE A 98 1.54 0.35 -0.36
CA PHE A 98 0.36 0.96 0.24
C PHE A 98 0.69 1.49 1.63
N VAL A 99 0.25 2.70 1.93
CA VAL A 99 0.50 3.36 3.21
C VAL A 99 -0.79 3.85 3.83
N ASP A 100 -1.14 3.28 4.97
CA ASP A 100 -2.19 3.73 5.87
C ASP A 100 -1.62 4.09 7.25
N GLY A 101 -0.49 4.73 7.25
CA GLY A 101 0.26 5.11 8.44
C GLY A 101 1.01 6.44 8.25
N TRP A 102 1.72 6.86 9.30
CA TRP A 102 2.61 8.01 9.22
C TRP A 102 3.96 7.59 8.63
N LEU A 103 4.42 8.30 7.60
CA LEU A 103 5.76 8.14 7.05
C LEU A 103 6.74 9.17 7.62
N LYS A 104 7.89 8.69 8.07
CA LYS A 104 9.07 9.51 8.38
C LYS A 104 9.87 9.77 7.10
N GLN A 105 10.86 10.65 7.16
CA GLN A 105 11.77 10.90 6.04
C GLN A 105 12.54 9.63 5.65
N GLU A 106 13.01 8.89 6.64
CA GLU A 106 13.72 7.62 6.44
C GLU A 106 12.86 6.55 5.73
N ASP A 107 11.54 6.54 5.97
CA ASP A 107 10.62 5.64 5.23
C ASP A 107 10.58 5.98 3.75
N VAL A 108 10.52 7.27 3.41
CA VAL A 108 10.50 7.73 2.01
C VAL A 108 11.80 7.31 1.31
N GLU A 109 12.94 7.52 1.93
CA GLU A 109 14.24 7.11 1.40
C GLU A 109 14.30 5.59 1.16
N ASN A 110 13.87 4.79 2.14
CA ASN A 110 13.83 3.34 2.00
C ASN A 110 12.82 2.88 0.92
N ILE A 111 11.67 3.53 0.78
CA ILE A 111 10.73 3.21 -0.30
C ILE A 111 11.43 3.35 -1.65
N PHE A 112 12.14 4.45 -1.90
CA PHE A 112 12.85 4.65 -3.17
C PHE A 112 14.06 3.74 -3.36
N GLU A 113 14.73 3.29 -2.30
CA GLU A 113 15.85 2.35 -2.37
C GLU A 113 15.41 0.90 -2.54
N ARG A 114 14.26 0.51 -1.96
CA ARG A 114 13.81 -0.88 -1.85
C ARG A 114 12.73 -1.28 -2.83
N THR A 115 12.18 -0.32 -3.56
CA THR A 115 11.23 -0.58 -4.64
C THR A 115 11.95 -0.77 -5.97
N LEU A 116 11.24 -1.36 -6.92
CA LEU A 116 11.72 -1.45 -8.30
C LEU A 116 11.76 -0.05 -8.94
N ASP A 117 12.45 0.06 -10.07
CA ASP A 117 12.54 1.31 -10.83
C ASP A 117 11.16 1.86 -11.24
N THR A 118 10.23 0.97 -11.56
CA THR A 118 8.82 1.30 -11.74
C THR A 118 8.02 0.68 -10.60
N PHE A 119 7.30 1.50 -9.85
CA PHE A 119 6.41 1.04 -8.80
C PHE A 119 5.22 1.96 -8.63
N TRP A 120 4.15 1.40 -8.04
CA TRP A 120 2.97 2.15 -7.62
C TRP A 120 3.00 2.44 -6.14
N PHE A 121 2.58 3.62 -5.78
CA PHE A 121 2.44 4.06 -4.39
C PHE A 121 1.01 4.51 -4.16
N VAL A 122 0.35 3.96 -3.16
CA VAL A 122 -1.00 4.34 -2.75
C VAL A 122 -0.96 4.83 -1.31
N CYS A 123 -1.59 5.98 -1.07
CA CYS A 123 -1.73 6.54 0.26
C CYS A 123 -3.20 6.62 0.64
N HIS A 124 -3.53 6.15 1.84
CA HIS A 124 -4.83 6.34 2.48
C HIS A 124 -4.91 7.68 3.21
N ASP A 125 -6.11 8.06 3.67
CA ASP A 125 -6.39 9.36 4.32
C ASP A 125 -5.97 10.58 3.46
N TYR A 126 -6.16 10.47 2.14
CA TYR A 126 -5.91 11.57 1.22
C TYR A 126 -7.08 12.55 1.21
N ARG A 127 -7.13 13.37 2.26
CA ARG A 127 -8.08 14.51 2.37
C ARG A 127 -7.32 15.79 2.65
N PRO A 128 -7.89 16.97 2.35
CA PRO A 128 -7.28 18.25 2.70
C PRO A 128 -6.96 18.32 4.20
N HIS A 129 -5.70 18.67 4.51
CA HIS A 129 -5.17 18.76 5.88
C HIS A 129 -5.00 17.45 6.64
N ASP A 130 -5.12 16.30 5.96
CA ASP A 130 -4.88 14.99 6.55
C ASP A 130 -3.45 14.48 6.27
N LYS A 131 -3.04 13.41 6.98
CA LYS A 131 -1.70 12.82 6.86
C LYS A 131 -1.35 12.41 5.42
N GLY A 132 -2.33 11.88 4.68
CA GLY A 132 -2.14 11.42 3.31
C GLY A 132 -1.81 12.55 2.34
N GLU A 133 -2.37 13.75 2.52
CA GLU A 133 -2.05 14.90 1.67
C GLU A 133 -0.56 15.25 1.76
N GLU A 134 0.01 15.29 2.97
CA GLU A 134 1.42 15.60 3.16
C GLU A 134 2.34 14.49 2.63
N VAL A 135 1.95 13.25 2.78
CA VAL A 135 2.68 12.09 2.20
C VAL A 135 2.70 12.19 0.68
N VAL A 136 1.55 12.40 0.04
CA VAL A 136 1.43 12.54 -1.42
C VAL A 136 2.26 13.72 -1.93
N LYS A 137 2.19 14.89 -1.30
CA LYS A 137 3.01 16.05 -1.66
C LYS A 137 4.50 15.73 -1.61
N ARG A 138 4.94 14.95 -0.62
CA ARG A 138 6.33 14.52 -0.49
C ARG A 138 6.73 13.59 -1.63
N MET A 139 5.93 12.55 -1.91
CA MET A 139 6.20 11.61 -2.99
C MET A 139 6.23 12.28 -4.37
N LEU A 140 5.36 13.27 -4.61
CA LEU A 140 5.38 14.07 -5.84
C LEU A 140 6.68 14.89 -5.97
N ARG A 141 7.20 15.46 -4.86
CA ARG A 141 8.50 16.15 -4.86
C ARG A 141 9.68 15.24 -5.18
N GLU A 142 9.60 13.98 -4.78
CA GLU A 142 10.60 12.95 -5.10
C GLU A 142 10.44 12.38 -6.53
N GLY A 143 9.56 12.96 -7.35
CA GLY A 143 9.45 12.65 -8.77
C GLY A 143 8.39 11.63 -9.15
N MET A 144 7.54 11.18 -8.22
CA MET A 144 6.36 10.40 -8.57
C MET A 144 5.34 11.24 -9.34
N LYS A 145 4.46 10.57 -10.08
CA LYS A 145 3.35 11.18 -10.81
C LYS A 145 2.03 10.56 -10.38
N ARG A 146 0.93 11.29 -10.55
CA ARG A 146 -0.40 10.72 -10.35
C ARG A 146 -0.67 9.64 -11.38
N ASP A 147 -1.30 8.55 -10.94
CA ASP A 147 -1.80 7.54 -11.86
C ASP A 147 -3.16 8.04 -12.40
N TYR A 148 -3.22 8.33 -13.68
CA TYR A 148 -4.42 8.91 -14.30
C TYR A 148 -5.62 7.97 -14.34
N ASP A 149 -5.38 6.66 -14.30
CA ASP A 149 -6.44 5.65 -14.30
C ASP A 149 -7.01 5.42 -12.88
N PHE A 150 -6.19 5.67 -11.86
CA PHE A 150 -6.49 5.44 -10.44
C PHE A 150 -5.98 6.59 -9.56
N ASP A 151 -6.32 7.83 -9.91
CA ASP A 151 -5.81 8.99 -9.16
C ASP A 151 -6.35 9.02 -7.72
N ILE A 152 -7.66 8.92 -7.57
CA ILE A 152 -8.34 8.95 -6.26
C ILE A 152 -9.49 7.94 -6.27
N SER A 153 -9.69 7.23 -5.17
CA SER A 153 -10.82 6.32 -4.99
C SER A 153 -12.14 7.10 -4.97
N GLU A 154 -13.15 6.62 -5.71
CA GLU A 154 -14.47 7.24 -5.74
C GLU A 154 -15.15 7.11 -4.37
N GLY A 155 -15.43 8.24 -3.73
CA GLY A 155 -16.02 8.28 -2.38
C GLY A 155 -15.09 7.82 -1.25
N GLY A 156 -13.86 7.41 -1.56
CA GLY A 156 -12.87 6.93 -0.62
C GLY A 156 -11.76 7.94 -0.34
N GLU A 157 -10.72 7.45 0.29
CA GLU A 157 -9.61 8.24 0.80
C GLU A 157 -8.24 7.82 0.22
N CYS A 158 -8.21 6.93 -0.76
CA CYS A 158 -6.97 6.50 -1.40
C CYS A 158 -6.58 7.41 -2.58
N CYS A 159 -5.29 7.73 -2.66
CA CYS A 159 -4.67 8.41 -3.80
C CYS A 159 -3.52 7.56 -4.34
N ALA A 160 -3.54 7.26 -5.63
CA ALA A 160 -2.50 6.48 -6.29
C ALA A 160 -1.51 7.34 -7.06
N LEU A 161 -0.24 7.03 -6.89
CA LEU A 161 0.89 7.62 -7.59
C LEU A 161 1.69 6.51 -8.29
N VAL A 162 2.44 6.88 -9.31
CA VAL A 162 3.33 5.96 -10.01
C VAL A 162 4.68 6.62 -10.27
N LYS A 163 5.75 5.84 -10.10
CA LYS A 163 7.09 6.17 -10.57
C LYS A 163 7.37 5.35 -11.82
N TYR A 164 7.66 6.03 -12.91
CA TYR A 164 8.18 5.42 -14.13
C TYR A 164 9.67 5.73 -14.26
N VAL A 165 10.46 4.72 -14.59
CA VAL A 165 11.75 4.99 -15.23
C VAL A 165 11.44 5.42 -16.66
N LEU A 166 11.68 6.68 -16.96
CA LEU A 166 11.84 7.11 -18.32
C LEU A 166 13.04 6.33 -18.85
N ASN A 167 12.78 5.25 -19.60
CA ASN A 167 13.85 4.62 -20.37
C ASN A 167 14.53 5.76 -21.13
N ALA A 168 15.79 6.06 -20.79
CA ALA A 168 16.61 6.93 -21.59
C ALA A 168 16.50 6.37 -23.01
N GLU A 169 15.88 7.17 -23.87
CA GLU A 169 15.62 6.81 -25.26
C GLU A 169 16.89 6.21 -25.83
N LYS A 170 16.73 5.06 -26.47
CA LYS A 170 17.72 4.54 -27.38
C LYS A 170 18.00 5.64 -28.40
N GLN A 171 19.08 6.41 -28.16
CA GLN A 171 19.72 7.23 -29.18
C GLN A 171 20.48 6.33 -30.13
#